data_fb3e5e80e6f48db7691571d1bc38a2c0
#
_entry.id   fb3e5e80e6f48db7691571d1bc38a2c0
#
_cell.length_a   1.000
_cell.length_b   1.000
_cell.length_c   1.000
_cell.angle_alpha   90.00
_cell.angle_beta   90.00
_cell.angle_gamma   90.00
#
_symmetry.space_group_name_H-M   'P 1'
#
loop_
_entity.id
_entity.type
_entity.pdbx_description
1 polymer ?
#
loop_
_entity_poly.entity_id
_entity_poly.type
_entity_poly.pdbx_seq_one_letter_code
_entity_poly.pdbx_strand_id
1 'polypeptide(L)'
;MGQLGILSRGGSRLNGGQNGKAGAELTPERASLVVLFVACLAHYWICRTLTSEIALDVDPINLVYGMREFNPAHHAPHPPGYLIYVWMLRGLHSLVGGDPLGTVQLLARLLSTLTIPLVYAAVQILRPREAVSWAFAAGLTAFQPFLLFHAVDGQTHTSEAFAAALLLVAVLRYRRRPSIQWAVVLGMLLALGSSLRPSFIVAGIGPIVWAIGFRRFSHLVAAGATSIVGACAWLLPTVRASGGLEQWRAANDALVHGVFLRVNSPLSSDSVGGFVLYSAASTTLWLFLLLLPAALAMLARRGSPKVSDPPYDEARAVAFWTVAPAALFHLATFISEPGYLLGAMPSVVALTVVAASGIPILARRRLAYMAAAVAQLVILMLPTAPHDAPISKIPSIPELVGREAIYRAALTRIGEQVPWDARILYVTDYPDVTFSRQLPVHHPGLHSMIIHSEYWPIFNDTTLGLVTQNDWIPVPGPILLQSGPPTVRDVPFGYDLVVIGLVASADLRDELRKHTDCHLGDADEEPRASVLPARSCFPNGIIEVHGQGIRFQVPDPPAAGAAEPTPR
;
A
#
# COMPACT_ATOMS: atom_id res chain seq x y z
N MET A 1 24.76 -24.92 -63.35
CA MET A 1 24.98 -23.69 -64.11
C MET A 1 24.87 -22.54 -63.16
N GLY A 2 25.86 -21.99 -62.52
CA GLY A 2 27.19 -21.58 -63.00
C GLY A 2 27.16 -20.11 -63.34
N GLN A 3 27.48 -19.24 -62.38
CA GLN A 3 28.23 -18.03 -62.69
C GLN A 3 28.92 -17.47 -61.46
N LEU A 4 30.23 -17.64 -61.45
CA LEU A 4 31.23 -16.89 -60.64
C LEU A 4 31.36 -15.49 -61.26
N GLY A 5 31.53 -14.47 -60.42
CA GLY A 5 31.75 -13.09 -60.89
C GLY A 5 32.41 -12.22 -59.85
N ILE A 6 33.73 -12.27 -59.80
CA ILE A 6 34.71 -11.17 -59.71
C ILE A 6 34.84 -10.38 -58.38
N LEU A 7 35.97 -10.69 -57.74
CA LEU A 7 36.72 -9.87 -56.80
C LEU A 7 37.21 -8.57 -57.44
N SER A 8 36.86 -7.43 -56.89
CA SER A 8 37.53 -6.14 -57.10
C SER A 8 38.27 -5.72 -55.83
N ARG A 9 39.62 -5.86 -55.89
CA ARG A 9 40.58 -5.23 -54.97
C ARG A 9 40.60 -3.72 -55.24
N GLY A 10 40.31 -2.92 -54.24
CA GLY A 10 40.41 -1.46 -54.29
C GLY A 10 41.04 -0.87 -53.05
N GLY A 11 42.32 -0.60 -53.12
CA GLY A 11 43.03 0.56 -52.59
C GLY A 11 42.96 0.88 -51.10
N SER A 12 43.98 0.45 -50.36
CA SER A 12 44.38 1.03 -49.07
C SER A 12 44.77 2.50 -49.25
N ARG A 13 43.96 3.44 -48.73
CA ARG A 13 44.45 4.78 -48.40
C ARG A 13 44.71 4.83 -46.91
N LEU A 14 45.98 4.81 -46.55
CA LEU A 14 46.52 5.27 -45.30
C LEU A 14 46.22 6.75 -45.19
N ASN A 15 45.24 7.11 -44.41
CA ASN A 15 45.02 8.50 -43.99
C ASN A 15 45.52 8.66 -42.54
N GLY A 16 46.52 9.54 -42.47
CA GLY A 16 47.31 9.87 -41.31
C GLY A 16 46.53 10.37 -40.11
N GLY A 17 47.20 10.22 -38.98
CA GLY A 17 46.75 10.52 -37.64
C GLY A 17 45.99 11.84 -37.43
N GLN A 18 44.80 11.68 -36.93
CA GLN A 18 44.21 12.66 -36.04
C GLN A 18 44.15 12.04 -34.64
N ASN A 19 45.20 12.30 -33.85
CA ASN A 19 45.17 12.24 -32.42
C ASN A 19 44.25 13.36 -31.89
N GLY A 20 42.96 13.31 -32.25
CA GLY A 20 41.90 14.00 -31.58
C GLY A 20 41.66 13.31 -30.27
N LYS A 21 41.81 13.99 -29.15
CA LYS A 21 41.29 13.58 -27.83
C LYS A 21 39.81 13.24 -28.05
N ALA A 22 39.54 11.97 -28.30
CA ALA A 22 38.18 11.42 -28.32
C ALA A 22 37.71 11.50 -26.85
N GLY A 23 37.11 12.62 -26.47
CA GLY A 23 36.24 12.65 -25.30
C GLY A 23 35.30 11.47 -25.46
N ALA A 24 35.32 10.55 -24.51
CA ALA A 24 34.52 9.34 -24.57
C ALA A 24 33.04 9.75 -24.53
N GLU A 25 32.47 10.04 -25.71
CA GLU A 25 31.02 10.27 -25.84
C GLU A 25 30.30 9.03 -25.34
N LEU A 26 29.45 9.23 -24.32
CA LEU A 26 28.61 8.17 -23.78
C LEU A 26 27.67 7.67 -24.89
N THR A 27 27.71 6.37 -25.18
CA THR A 27 26.71 5.78 -26.08
C THR A 27 25.30 5.99 -25.49
N PRO A 28 24.24 6.08 -26.32
CA PRO A 28 22.86 6.24 -25.84
C PRO A 28 22.45 5.16 -24.81
N GLU A 29 22.95 3.93 -24.94
CA GLU A 29 22.68 2.86 -23.98
C GLU A 29 23.38 3.13 -22.63
N ARG A 30 24.62 3.56 -22.63
CA ARG A 30 25.34 3.93 -21.39
C ARG A 30 24.70 5.14 -20.73
N ALA A 31 24.29 6.13 -21.51
CA ALA A 31 23.56 7.28 -20.98
C ALA A 31 22.24 6.85 -20.33
N SER A 32 21.49 5.91 -20.91
CA SER A 32 20.25 5.41 -20.32
C SER A 32 20.46 4.63 -19.03
N LEU A 33 21.58 3.90 -18.88
CA LEU A 33 21.96 3.23 -17.63
C LEU A 33 22.33 4.23 -16.53
N VAL A 34 22.98 5.35 -16.88
CA VAL A 34 23.24 6.43 -15.91
C VAL A 34 21.91 7.04 -15.45
N VAL A 35 20.97 7.29 -16.36
CA VAL A 35 19.63 7.79 -15.98
C VAL A 35 18.89 6.79 -15.10
N LEU A 36 18.95 5.49 -15.40
CA LEU A 36 18.37 4.45 -14.55
C LEU A 36 18.96 4.50 -13.13
N PHE A 37 20.28 4.55 -13.00
CA PHE A 37 20.94 4.63 -11.71
C PHE A 37 20.54 5.89 -10.92
N VAL A 38 20.54 7.06 -11.58
CA VAL A 38 20.12 8.33 -10.98
C VAL A 38 18.64 8.28 -10.58
N ALA A 39 17.77 7.70 -11.40
CA ALA A 39 16.35 7.54 -11.09
C ALA A 39 16.12 6.66 -9.84
N CYS A 40 16.81 5.52 -9.75
CA CYS A 40 16.76 4.66 -8.56
C CYS A 40 17.26 5.39 -7.31
N LEU A 41 18.38 6.09 -7.42
CA LEU A 41 18.96 6.84 -6.30
C LEU A 41 18.05 7.98 -5.86
N ALA A 42 17.53 8.77 -6.82
CA ALA A 42 16.61 9.87 -6.53
C ALA A 42 15.32 9.37 -5.86
N HIS A 43 14.71 8.30 -6.39
CA HIS A 43 13.53 7.69 -5.79
C HIS A 43 13.78 7.25 -4.34
N TYR A 44 14.87 6.50 -4.12
CA TYR A 44 15.22 6.04 -2.78
C TYR A 44 15.43 7.21 -1.81
N TRP A 45 16.16 8.25 -2.22
CA TRP A 45 16.41 9.42 -1.39
C TRP A 45 15.15 10.22 -1.10
N ILE A 46 14.30 10.46 -2.09
CA ILE A 46 13.02 11.15 -1.89
C ILE A 46 12.15 10.38 -0.89
N CYS A 47 12.00 9.07 -1.09
CA CYS A 47 11.25 8.25 -0.15
C CYS A 47 11.89 8.28 1.25
N ARG A 48 13.23 8.26 1.35
CA ARG A 48 13.92 8.32 2.65
C ARG A 48 13.72 9.65 3.37
N THR A 49 13.74 10.76 2.64
CA THR A 49 13.57 12.10 3.23
C THR A 49 12.13 12.40 3.64
N LEU A 50 11.16 11.79 2.95
CA LEU A 50 9.73 11.94 3.27
C LEU A 50 9.24 10.89 4.30
N THR A 51 10.05 9.87 4.60
CA THR A 51 9.66 8.83 5.56
C THR A 51 9.61 9.39 6.98
N SER A 52 8.47 9.21 7.62
CA SER A 52 8.22 9.55 9.02
C SER A 52 8.59 8.40 9.96
N GLU A 53 8.91 8.72 11.22
CA GLU A 53 8.99 7.75 12.32
C GLU A 53 7.61 7.24 12.77
N ILE A 54 6.56 7.84 12.24
CA ILE A 54 5.16 7.56 12.57
C ILE A 54 4.52 6.87 11.37
N ALA A 55 3.77 5.80 11.61
CA ALA A 55 2.98 5.17 10.57
C ALA A 55 1.77 6.05 10.21
N LEU A 56 1.55 6.26 8.93
CA LEU A 56 0.43 7.05 8.40
C LEU A 56 -0.78 6.16 8.05
N ASP A 57 -0.63 4.84 8.21
CA ASP A 57 -1.66 3.84 8.01
C ASP A 57 -1.52 2.69 9.02
N VAL A 58 -2.59 1.92 9.21
CA VAL A 58 -2.63 0.78 10.13
C VAL A 58 -1.82 -0.43 9.64
N ASP A 59 -1.69 -0.60 8.34
CA ASP A 59 -1.02 -1.76 7.75
C ASP A 59 0.46 -1.89 8.13
N PRO A 60 1.28 -0.83 8.10
CA PRO A 60 2.65 -0.87 8.58
C PRO A 60 2.76 -1.33 10.05
N ILE A 61 1.84 -0.89 10.90
CA ILE A 61 1.82 -1.30 12.31
C ILE A 61 1.43 -2.78 12.46
N ASN A 62 0.44 -3.25 11.70
CA ASN A 62 0.09 -4.66 11.66
C ASN A 62 1.27 -5.55 11.24
N LEU A 63 2.13 -5.05 10.36
CA LEU A 63 3.35 -5.74 9.95
C LEU A 63 4.40 -5.74 11.07
N VAL A 64 4.54 -4.66 11.83
CA VAL A 64 5.41 -4.63 13.03
C VAL A 64 4.98 -5.70 14.02
N TYR A 65 3.67 -5.83 14.30
CA TYR A 65 3.15 -6.91 15.13
C TYR A 65 3.42 -8.28 14.50
N GLY A 66 3.20 -8.43 13.20
CA GLY A 66 3.50 -9.66 12.46
C GLY A 66 4.97 -10.07 12.49
N MET A 67 5.89 -9.11 12.61
CA MET A 67 7.32 -9.41 12.82
C MET A 67 7.58 -10.02 14.20
N ARG A 68 6.86 -9.60 15.23
CA ARG A 68 6.95 -10.16 16.58
C ARG A 68 6.28 -11.53 16.64
N GLU A 69 4.99 -11.55 16.35
CA GLU A 69 4.17 -12.76 16.32
C GLU A 69 3.35 -12.79 15.02
N PHE A 70 3.60 -13.80 14.19
CA PHE A 70 2.85 -13.95 12.94
C PHE A 70 1.54 -14.70 13.24
N ASN A 71 0.46 -13.95 13.33
CA ASN A 71 -0.88 -14.50 13.56
C ASN A 71 -1.96 -13.67 12.83
N PRO A 72 -2.35 -14.03 11.60
CA PRO A 72 -3.38 -13.30 10.86
C PRO A 72 -4.74 -13.25 11.54
N ALA A 73 -5.10 -14.24 12.38
CA ALA A 73 -6.35 -14.20 13.14
C ALA A 73 -6.38 -13.08 14.18
N HIS A 74 -5.20 -12.60 14.60
CA HIS A 74 -5.04 -11.46 15.52
C HIS A 74 -4.63 -10.16 14.81
N HIS A 75 -4.77 -10.08 13.47
CA HIS A 75 -4.30 -8.94 12.66
C HIS A 75 -2.80 -8.63 12.84
N ALA A 76 -2.00 -9.65 13.01
CA ALA A 76 -0.54 -9.58 13.10
C ALA A 76 0.13 -10.42 11.98
N PRO A 77 0.10 -9.98 10.71
CA PRO A 77 -0.67 -8.91 10.08
C PRO A 77 -2.14 -9.30 9.82
N HIS A 78 -2.94 -8.38 9.29
CA HIS A 78 -4.36 -8.67 8.97
C HIS A 78 -4.53 -9.82 7.94
N PRO A 79 -5.69 -10.53 7.94
CA PRO A 79 -5.96 -11.59 6.99
C PRO A 79 -5.85 -11.12 5.52
N PRO A 80 -5.55 -12.03 4.60
CA PRO A 80 -5.29 -13.45 4.78
C PRO A 80 -3.87 -13.79 5.23
N GLY A 81 -3.06 -12.79 5.60
CA GLY A 81 -1.65 -12.89 5.98
C GLY A 81 -0.70 -12.65 4.81
N TYR A 82 0.49 -12.15 5.09
CA TYR A 82 1.54 -11.76 4.13
C TYR A 82 2.83 -12.50 4.48
N LEU A 83 2.78 -13.83 4.52
CA LEU A 83 3.82 -14.68 5.11
C LEU A 83 5.22 -14.38 4.58
N ILE A 84 5.37 -14.37 3.24
CA ILE A 84 6.69 -14.14 2.62
C ILE A 84 7.16 -12.70 2.89
N TYR A 85 6.24 -11.73 2.86
CA TYR A 85 6.58 -10.34 3.19
C TYR A 85 7.07 -10.21 4.63
N VAL A 86 6.39 -10.83 5.60
CA VAL A 86 6.81 -10.85 7.01
C VAL A 86 8.15 -11.57 7.20
N TRP A 87 8.40 -12.67 6.48
CA TRP A 87 9.71 -13.32 6.51
C TRP A 87 10.83 -12.44 5.95
N MET A 88 10.56 -11.71 4.86
CA MET A 88 11.50 -10.71 4.34
C MET A 88 11.77 -9.60 5.36
N LEU A 89 10.73 -9.11 6.06
CA LEU A 89 10.89 -8.14 7.13
C LEU A 89 11.75 -8.67 8.28
N ARG A 90 11.47 -9.87 8.78
CA ARG A 90 12.27 -10.51 9.84
C ARG A 90 13.74 -10.68 9.42
N GLY A 91 13.97 -11.15 8.19
CA GLY A 91 15.32 -11.29 7.63
C GLY A 91 16.02 -9.93 7.51
N LEU A 92 15.36 -8.92 6.99
CA LEU A 92 15.92 -7.58 6.87
C LEU A 92 16.19 -6.96 8.24
N HIS A 93 15.25 -7.09 9.19
CA HIS A 93 15.41 -6.57 10.55
C HIS A 93 16.60 -7.22 11.28
N SER A 94 16.80 -8.52 11.09
CA SER A 94 17.96 -9.21 11.67
C SER A 94 19.31 -8.71 11.11
N LEU A 95 19.32 -8.13 9.91
CA LEU A 95 20.51 -7.57 9.27
C LEU A 95 20.77 -6.11 9.65
N VAL A 96 19.70 -5.31 9.75
CA VAL A 96 19.85 -3.85 9.94
C VAL A 96 19.64 -3.42 11.39
N GLY A 97 18.89 -4.20 12.18
CA GLY A 97 18.51 -3.85 13.55
C GLY A 97 17.63 -2.60 13.64
N GLY A 98 17.58 -2.01 14.84
CA GLY A 98 16.89 -0.74 15.07
C GLY A 98 15.38 -0.86 15.23
N ASP A 99 14.66 0.19 14.81
CA ASP A 99 13.21 0.26 14.91
C ASP A 99 12.50 -0.68 13.91
N PRO A 100 11.56 -1.52 14.37
CA PRO A 100 10.79 -2.40 13.47
C PRO A 100 9.98 -1.65 12.41
N LEU A 101 9.39 -0.48 12.73
CA LEU A 101 8.65 0.33 11.76
C LEU A 101 9.58 0.85 10.66
N GLY A 102 10.77 1.33 11.05
CA GLY A 102 11.82 1.73 10.10
C GLY A 102 12.23 0.59 9.16
N THR A 103 12.21 -0.66 9.64
CA THR A 103 12.47 -1.85 8.81
C THR A 103 11.33 -2.08 7.80
N VAL A 104 10.07 -1.94 8.20
CA VAL A 104 8.91 -2.05 7.29
C VAL A 104 9.00 -1.03 6.17
N GLN A 105 9.28 0.22 6.52
CA GLN A 105 9.45 1.32 5.56
C GLN A 105 10.68 1.12 4.66
N LEU A 106 11.78 0.58 5.19
CA LEU A 106 12.97 0.25 4.38
C LEU A 106 12.66 -0.81 3.34
N LEU A 107 11.95 -1.90 3.70
CA LEU A 107 11.57 -2.93 2.73
C LEU A 107 10.68 -2.37 1.63
N ALA A 108 9.68 -1.55 1.98
CA ALA A 108 8.81 -0.89 1.01
C ALA A 108 9.61 -0.02 0.04
N ARG A 109 10.56 0.78 0.53
CA ARG A 109 11.47 1.59 -0.30
C ARG A 109 12.36 0.75 -1.22
N LEU A 110 12.90 -0.36 -0.72
CA LEU A 110 13.73 -1.24 -1.54
C LEU A 110 12.92 -1.88 -2.67
N LEU A 111 11.72 -2.41 -2.39
CA LEU A 111 10.85 -3.02 -3.39
C LEU A 111 10.36 -2.01 -4.42
N SER A 112 9.99 -0.79 -3.99
CA SER A 112 9.61 0.28 -4.90
C SER A 112 10.78 0.71 -5.80
N THR A 113 11.99 0.83 -5.25
CA THR A 113 13.20 1.15 -6.03
C THR A 113 13.54 0.05 -7.03
N LEU A 114 13.44 -1.22 -6.63
CA LEU A 114 13.65 -2.36 -7.52
C LEU A 114 12.60 -2.51 -8.63
N THR A 115 11.44 -1.89 -8.48
CA THR A 115 10.42 -1.83 -9.53
C THR A 115 10.92 -1.03 -10.74
N ILE A 116 11.75 0.01 -10.54
CA ILE A 116 12.26 0.89 -11.60
C ILE A 116 13.07 0.13 -12.67
N PRO A 117 14.12 -0.65 -12.31
CA PRO A 117 14.89 -1.41 -13.31
C PRO A 117 14.05 -2.50 -13.98
N LEU A 118 13.02 -3.03 -13.34
CA LEU A 118 12.13 -4.02 -13.97
C LEU A 118 11.25 -3.40 -15.06
N VAL A 119 10.68 -2.21 -14.80
CA VAL A 119 9.91 -1.49 -15.84
C VAL A 119 10.81 -1.01 -16.96
N TYR A 120 12.02 -0.53 -16.66
CA TYR A 120 13.06 -0.24 -17.64
C TYR A 120 13.33 -1.46 -18.53
N ALA A 121 13.55 -2.65 -17.94
CA ALA A 121 13.78 -3.89 -18.68
C ALA A 121 12.58 -4.33 -19.52
N ALA A 122 11.36 -4.14 -19.04
CA ALA A 122 10.14 -4.42 -19.79
C ALA A 122 10.06 -3.54 -21.06
N VAL A 123 10.33 -2.24 -20.93
CA VAL A 123 10.36 -1.32 -22.08
C VAL A 123 11.53 -1.64 -23.02
N GLN A 124 12.66 -2.08 -22.50
CA GLN A 124 13.78 -2.55 -23.32
C GLN A 124 13.39 -3.79 -24.17
N ILE A 125 12.60 -4.70 -23.63
CA ILE A 125 12.08 -5.86 -24.41
C ILE A 125 11.11 -5.40 -25.49
N LEU A 126 10.25 -4.40 -25.20
CA LEU A 126 9.28 -3.87 -26.16
C LEU A 126 9.93 -2.98 -27.23
N ARG A 127 10.94 -2.19 -26.88
CA ARG A 127 11.63 -1.21 -27.74
C ARG A 127 13.15 -1.39 -27.68
N PRO A 128 13.73 -2.48 -28.21
CA PRO A 128 15.11 -2.88 -27.96
C PRO A 128 16.19 -1.93 -28.50
N ARG A 129 15.83 -0.93 -29.32
CA ARG A 129 16.78 0.03 -29.93
C ARG A 129 16.51 1.49 -29.51
N GLU A 130 15.69 1.72 -28.50
CA GLU A 130 15.23 3.06 -28.12
C GLU A 130 15.68 3.43 -26.69
N ALA A 131 16.98 3.69 -26.50
CA ALA A 131 17.56 4.01 -25.19
C ALA A 131 16.88 5.19 -24.48
N VAL A 132 16.38 6.20 -25.23
CA VAL A 132 15.60 7.31 -24.67
C VAL A 132 14.30 6.82 -24.03
N SER A 133 13.61 5.86 -24.66
CA SER A 133 12.39 5.27 -24.09
C SER A 133 12.69 4.50 -22.81
N TRP A 134 13.82 3.80 -22.71
CA TRP A 134 14.23 3.10 -21.50
C TRP A 134 14.50 4.08 -20.34
N ALA A 135 15.26 5.14 -20.64
CA ALA A 135 15.54 6.19 -19.65
C ALA A 135 14.26 6.88 -19.16
N PHE A 136 13.33 7.15 -20.10
CA PHE A 136 12.05 7.75 -19.75
C PHE A 136 11.18 6.83 -18.91
N ALA A 137 11.19 5.51 -19.17
CA ALA A 137 10.51 4.51 -18.33
C ALA A 137 11.03 4.53 -16.89
N ALA A 138 12.36 4.59 -16.71
CA ALA A 138 12.96 4.70 -15.39
C ALA A 138 12.50 5.98 -14.67
N GLY A 139 12.52 7.13 -15.35
CA GLY A 139 12.05 8.40 -14.77
C GLY A 139 10.57 8.38 -14.39
N LEU A 140 9.68 7.96 -15.30
CA LEU A 140 8.25 7.86 -15.01
C LEU A 140 7.95 6.91 -13.86
N THR A 141 8.67 5.80 -13.74
CA THR A 141 8.47 4.87 -12.63
C THR A 141 8.97 5.47 -11.32
N ALA A 142 10.14 6.12 -11.33
CA ALA A 142 10.73 6.71 -10.13
C ALA A 142 9.87 7.81 -9.50
N PHE A 143 9.18 8.59 -10.32
CA PHE A 143 8.32 9.69 -9.89
C PHE A 143 6.82 9.36 -9.97
N GLN A 144 6.48 8.07 -10.03
CA GLN A 144 5.08 7.66 -10.07
C GLN A 144 4.43 7.90 -8.69
N PRO A 145 3.35 8.73 -8.63
CA PRO A 145 2.81 9.22 -7.37
C PRO A 145 2.37 8.11 -6.40
N PHE A 146 1.64 7.12 -6.89
CA PHE A 146 1.17 6.01 -6.07
C PHE A 146 2.33 5.17 -5.50
N LEU A 147 3.35 4.91 -6.32
CA LEU A 147 4.51 4.13 -5.90
C LEU A 147 5.29 4.87 -4.81
N LEU A 148 5.51 6.17 -5.01
CA LEU A 148 6.24 7.02 -4.06
C LEU A 148 5.48 7.13 -2.74
N PHE A 149 4.17 7.41 -2.78
CA PHE A 149 3.32 7.54 -1.59
C PHE A 149 3.40 6.30 -0.70
N HIS A 150 3.17 5.11 -1.27
CA HIS A 150 3.17 3.85 -0.50
C HIS A 150 4.57 3.37 -0.10
N ALA A 151 5.62 3.81 -0.81
CA ALA A 151 7.01 3.54 -0.41
C ALA A 151 7.41 4.35 0.83
N VAL A 152 6.88 5.56 0.98
CA VAL A 152 7.10 6.44 2.14
C VAL A 152 6.39 5.89 3.38
N ASP A 153 5.14 5.50 3.23
CA ASP A 153 4.31 5.01 4.34
C ASP A 153 4.68 3.57 4.79
N GLY A 154 5.41 2.82 3.98
CA GLY A 154 5.81 1.45 4.36
C GLY A 154 4.77 0.36 4.04
N GLN A 155 3.83 0.62 3.14
CA GLN A 155 2.76 -0.32 2.84
C GLN A 155 3.19 -1.46 1.90
N THR A 156 2.50 -2.61 2.03
CA THR A 156 2.71 -3.80 1.21
C THR A 156 2.37 -3.61 -0.27
N HIS A 157 1.68 -2.53 -0.65
CA HIS A 157 1.36 -2.18 -2.03
C HIS A 157 2.60 -2.06 -2.93
N THR A 158 3.75 -1.64 -2.39
CA THR A 158 5.01 -1.58 -3.13
C THR A 158 5.50 -2.96 -3.55
N SER A 159 5.23 -4.00 -2.76
CA SER A 159 5.55 -5.38 -3.12
C SER A 159 4.67 -5.90 -4.28
N GLU A 160 3.43 -5.43 -4.36
CA GLU A 160 2.54 -5.73 -5.48
C GLU A 160 3.06 -5.09 -6.78
N ALA A 161 3.50 -3.82 -6.73
CA ALA A 161 4.14 -3.16 -7.87
C ALA A 161 5.40 -3.91 -8.34
N PHE A 162 6.24 -4.31 -7.39
CA PHE A 162 7.45 -5.09 -7.68
C PHE A 162 7.12 -6.44 -8.33
N ALA A 163 6.18 -7.20 -7.77
CA ALA A 163 5.76 -8.49 -8.31
C ALA A 163 5.13 -8.33 -9.71
N ALA A 164 4.33 -7.28 -9.93
CA ALA A 164 3.74 -6.97 -11.22
C ALA A 164 4.78 -6.58 -12.27
N ALA A 165 5.80 -5.80 -11.90
CA ALA A 165 6.90 -5.47 -12.82
C ALA A 165 7.73 -6.70 -13.19
N LEU A 166 8.00 -7.58 -12.23
CA LEU A 166 8.71 -8.84 -12.46
C LEU A 166 7.88 -9.76 -13.36
N LEU A 167 6.57 -9.87 -13.11
CA LEU A 167 5.65 -10.63 -13.92
C LEU A 167 5.56 -10.06 -15.35
N LEU A 168 5.51 -8.74 -15.51
CA LEU A 168 5.52 -8.07 -16.82
C LEU A 168 6.75 -8.47 -17.64
N VAL A 169 7.95 -8.41 -17.06
CA VAL A 169 9.19 -8.86 -17.70
C VAL A 169 9.10 -10.33 -18.10
N ALA A 170 8.61 -11.20 -17.21
CA ALA A 170 8.48 -12.63 -17.48
C ALA A 170 7.46 -12.94 -18.60
N VAL A 171 6.30 -12.26 -18.58
CA VAL A 171 5.27 -12.34 -19.62
C VAL A 171 5.85 -11.96 -20.99
N LEU A 172 6.56 -10.83 -21.08
CA LEU A 172 7.18 -10.37 -22.32
C LEU A 172 8.28 -11.35 -22.79
N ARG A 173 9.08 -11.91 -21.88
CA ARG A 173 10.09 -12.95 -22.19
C ARG A 173 9.43 -14.22 -22.70
N TYR A 174 8.37 -14.69 -22.02
CA TYR A 174 7.59 -15.84 -22.48
C TYR A 174 7.05 -15.62 -23.92
N ARG A 175 6.50 -14.45 -24.20
CA ARG A 175 5.97 -14.10 -25.52
C ARG A 175 7.05 -14.17 -26.61
N ARG A 176 8.28 -13.75 -26.30
CA ARG A 176 9.42 -13.81 -27.23
C ARG A 176 9.94 -15.25 -27.46
N ARG A 177 9.94 -16.08 -26.39
CA ARG A 177 10.45 -17.46 -26.42
C ARG A 177 9.55 -18.37 -25.57
N PRO A 178 8.40 -18.78 -26.11
CA PRO A 178 7.47 -19.63 -25.38
C PRO A 178 8.09 -20.98 -25.03
N SER A 179 8.13 -21.33 -23.74
CA SER A 179 8.58 -22.63 -23.25
C SER A 179 7.85 -23.02 -21.98
N ILE A 180 7.84 -24.31 -21.66
CA ILE A 180 7.25 -24.84 -20.44
C ILE A 180 7.95 -24.27 -19.19
N GLN A 181 9.27 -24.06 -19.25
CA GLN A 181 10.05 -23.46 -18.15
C GLN A 181 9.57 -22.04 -17.83
N TRP A 182 9.36 -21.22 -18.87
CA TRP A 182 8.80 -19.88 -18.67
C TRP A 182 7.35 -19.93 -18.15
N ALA A 183 6.55 -20.92 -18.55
CA ALA A 183 5.21 -21.12 -17.99
C ALA A 183 5.25 -21.45 -16.48
N VAL A 184 6.19 -22.31 -16.08
CA VAL A 184 6.46 -22.61 -14.65
C VAL A 184 6.87 -21.32 -13.92
N VAL A 185 7.79 -20.52 -14.49
CA VAL A 185 8.21 -19.23 -13.91
C VAL A 185 7.02 -18.29 -13.72
N LEU A 186 6.12 -18.19 -14.71
CA LEU A 186 4.91 -17.37 -14.59
C LEU A 186 4.02 -17.83 -13.42
N GLY A 187 3.85 -19.15 -13.27
CA GLY A 187 3.10 -19.71 -12.13
C GLY A 187 3.76 -19.45 -10.79
N MET A 188 5.09 -19.59 -10.71
CA MET A 188 5.85 -19.26 -9.49
C MET A 188 5.72 -17.78 -9.12
N LEU A 189 5.79 -16.88 -10.11
CA LEU A 189 5.66 -15.45 -9.88
C LEU A 189 4.24 -15.06 -9.43
N LEU A 190 3.21 -15.74 -9.94
CA LEU A 190 1.85 -15.53 -9.45
C LEU A 190 1.71 -15.96 -7.99
N ALA A 191 2.25 -17.12 -7.61
CA ALA A 191 2.25 -17.59 -6.23
C ALA A 191 3.07 -16.70 -5.31
N LEU A 192 4.26 -16.28 -5.73
CA LEU A 192 5.11 -15.37 -4.96
C LEU A 192 4.43 -14.02 -4.76
N GLY A 193 3.93 -13.40 -5.82
CA GLY A 193 3.24 -12.11 -5.75
C GLY A 193 2.01 -12.18 -4.84
N SER A 194 1.22 -13.26 -4.91
CA SER A 194 0.07 -13.46 -4.03
C SER A 194 0.45 -13.71 -2.56
N SER A 195 1.63 -14.22 -2.29
CA SER A 195 2.15 -14.36 -0.91
C SER A 195 2.69 -13.07 -0.32
N LEU A 196 3.14 -12.16 -1.19
CA LEU A 196 3.54 -10.79 -0.80
C LEU A 196 2.31 -9.91 -0.58
N ARG A 197 1.31 -10.02 -1.48
CA ARG A 197 0.01 -9.37 -1.37
C ARG A 197 -1.07 -10.17 -2.11
N PRO A 198 -2.06 -10.74 -1.41
CA PRO A 198 -3.06 -11.64 -2.01
C PRO A 198 -3.86 -11.03 -3.16
N SER A 199 -4.14 -9.73 -3.14
CA SER A 199 -4.82 -9.00 -4.23
C SER A 199 -4.08 -9.08 -5.57
N PHE A 200 -2.77 -9.34 -5.56
CA PHE A 200 -1.96 -9.49 -6.77
C PHE A 200 -2.48 -10.56 -7.74
N ILE A 201 -3.15 -11.60 -7.22
CA ILE A 201 -3.70 -12.68 -8.05
C ILE A 201 -4.62 -12.12 -9.14
N VAL A 202 -5.38 -11.08 -8.83
CA VAL A 202 -6.33 -10.44 -9.75
C VAL A 202 -5.61 -9.71 -10.88
N ALA A 203 -4.56 -8.97 -10.56
CA ALA A 203 -3.74 -8.28 -11.56
C ALA A 203 -2.85 -9.23 -12.36
N GLY A 204 -2.46 -10.38 -11.79
CA GLY A 204 -1.48 -11.30 -12.37
C GLY A 204 -2.05 -12.37 -13.31
N ILE A 205 -3.27 -12.88 -13.06
CA ILE A 205 -3.87 -13.95 -13.87
C ILE A 205 -4.09 -13.53 -15.32
N GLY A 206 -4.67 -12.34 -15.53
CA GLY A 206 -5.01 -11.86 -16.88
C GLY A 206 -3.84 -11.85 -17.84
N PRO A 207 -2.71 -11.21 -17.52
CA PRO A 207 -1.51 -11.21 -18.36
C PRO A 207 -0.95 -12.61 -18.65
N ILE A 208 -1.00 -13.53 -17.68
CA ILE A 208 -0.53 -14.92 -17.87
C ILE A 208 -1.40 -15.64 -18.89
N VAL A 209 -2.73 -15.61 -18.69
CA VAL A 209 -3.68 -16.26 -19.60
C VAL A 209 -3.58 -15.69 -21.01
N TRP A 210 -3.48 -14.36 -21.13
CA TRP A 210 -3.26 -13.69 -22.41
C TRP A 210 -1.95 -14.11 -23.07
N ALA A 211 -0.85 -14.15 -22.32
CA ALA A 211 0.46 -14.47 -22.87
C ALA A 211 0.55 -15.90 -23.38
N ILE A 212 0.02 -16.87 -22.62
CA ILE A 212 0.07 -18.29 -22.94
C ILE A 212 -0.95 -18.62 -24.06
N GLY A 213 -2.17 -18.12 -23.92
CA GLY A 213 -3.29 -18.42 -24.81
C GLY A 213 -3.76 -19.89 -24.70
N PHE A 214 -5.02 -20.15 -24.99
CA PHE A 214 -5.63 -21.48 -24.86
C PHE A 214 -5.03 -22.54 -25.80
N ARG A 215 -4.37 -22.12 -26.88
CA ARG A 215 -3.71 -23.07 -27.81
C ARG A 215 -2.51 -23.79 -27.19
N ARG A 216 -1.93 -23.28 -26.12
CA ARG A 216 -0.82 -23.90 -25.37
C ARG A 216 -1.31 -24.43 -24.02
N PHE A 217 -2.29 -25.30 -24.06
CA PHE A 217 -2.96 -25.82 -22.85
C PHE A 217 -1.98 -26.44 -21.84
N SER A 218 -0.96 -27.19 -22.30
CA SER A 218 0.06 -27.77 -21.41
C SER A 218 0.83 -26.69 -20.63
N HIS A 219 1.09 -25.52 -21.24
CA HIS A 219 1.73 -24.40 -20.54
C HIS A 219 0.79 -23.76 -19.52
N LEU A 220 -0.53 -23.65 -19.81
CA LEU A 220 -1.50 -23.18 -18.84
C LEU A 220 -1.59 -24.14 -17.65
N VAL A 221 -1.61 -25.44 -17.90
CA VAL A 221 -1.60 -26.47 -16.83
C VAL A 221 -0.33 -26.34 -15.98
N ALA A 222 0.84 -26.20 -16.61
CA ALA A 222 2.10 -26.05 -15.89
C ALA A 222 2.12 -24.78 -15.03
N ALA A 223 1.69 -23.62 -15.57
CA ALA A 223 1.58 -22.39 -14.80
C ALA A 223 0.58 -22.52 -13.66
N GLY A 224 -0.61 -23.07 -13.91
CA GLY A 224 -1.64 -23.28 -12.90
C GLY A 224 -1.20 -24.22 -11.79
N ALA A 225 -0.63 -25.38 -12.13
CA ALA A 225 -0.13 -26.35 -11.15
C ALA A 225 0.96 -25.73 -10.26
N THR A 226 1.90 -25.01 -10.87
CA THR A 226 2.98 -24.33 -10.13
C THR A 226 2.42 -23.23 -9.23
N SER A 227 1.42 -22.46 -9.70
CA SER A 227 0.75 -21.46 -8.88
C SER A 227 0.06 -22.10 -7.66
N ILE A 228 -0.64 -23.22 -7.85
CA ILE A 228 -1.33 -23.93 -6.75
C ILE A 228 -0.31 -24.47 -5.74
N VAL A 229 0.74 -25.14 -6.20
CA VAL A 229 1.80 -25.64 -5.30
C VAL A 229 2.45 -24.50 -4.52
N GLY A 230 2.78 -23.41 -5.20
CA GLY A 230 3.36 -22.24 -4.56
C GLY A 230 2.37 -21.55 -3.60
N ALA A 231 1.09 -21.48 -3.93
CA ALA A 231 0.05 -20.97 -3.03
C ALA A 231 -0.09 -21.85 -1.78
N CYS A 232 -0.11 -23.17 -1.92
CA CYS A 232 -0.12 -24.08 -0.78
C CYS A 232 1.11 -23.90 0.11
N ALA A 233 2.28 -23.64 -0.46
CA ALA A 233 3.53 -23.47 0.28
C ALA A 233 3.50 -22.27 1.25
N TRP A 234 2.76 -21.20 0.96
CA TRP A 234 2.63 -20.07 1.88
C TRP A 234 1.29 -20.08 2.66
N LEU A 235 0.22 -20.58 2.07
CA LEU A 235 -1.11 -20.57 2.70
C LEU A 235 -1.20 -21.57 3.86
N LEU A 236 -0.66 -22.79 3.69
CA LEU A 236 -0.71 -23.79 4.76
C LEU A 236 0.00 -23.35 6.05
N PRO A 237 1.23 -22.82 6.01
CA PRO A 237 1.84 -22.24 7.21
C PRO A 237 1.05 -21.06 7.79
N THR A 238 0.43 -20.23 6.94
CA THR A 238 -0.40 -19.09 7.36
C THR A 238 -1.62 -19.57 8.14
N VAL A 239 -2.36 -20.55 7.59
CA VAL A 239 -3.52 -21.17 8.26
C VAL A 239 -3.10 -21.78 9.60
N ARG A 240 -1.97 -22.49 9.63
CA ARG A 240 -1.46 -23.08 10.89
C ARG A 240 -1.12 -22.01 11.93
N ALA A 241 -0.49 -20.94 11.52
CA ALA A 241 -0.12 -19.82 12.41
C ALA A 241 -1.36 -19.07 12.95
N SER A 242 -2.46 -19.08 12.21
CA SER A 242 -3.74 -18.50 12.64
C SER A 242 -4.52 -19.36 13.64
N GLY A 243 -3.97 -20.49 14.11
CA GLY A 243 -4.68 -21.43 14.99
C GLY A 243 -5.52 -22.48 14.27
N GLY A 244 -5.42 -22.58 12.95
CA GLY A 244 -6.11 -23.55 12.12
C GLY A 244 -7.06 -22.94 11.09
N LEU A 245 -7.69 -23.81 10.30
CA LEU A 245 -8.52 -23.39 9.17
C LEU A 245 -9.78 -22.62 9.61
N GLU A 246 -10.35 -22.98 10.73
CA GLU A 246 -11.58 -22.37 11.25
C GLU A 246 -11.31 -20.93 11.68
N GLN A 247 -10.27 -20.69 12.51
CA GLN A 247 -9.89 -19.36 12.97
C GLN A 247 -9.45 -18.47 11.79
N TRP A 248 -8.67 -19.04 10.87
CA TRP A 248 -8.24 -18.32 9.67
C TRP A 248 -9.44 -17.92 8.79
N ARG A 249 -10.42 -18.82 8.60
CA ARG A 249 -11.66 -18.52 7.87
C ARG A 249 -12.47 -17.44 8.57
N ALA A 250 -12.71 -17.58 9.87
CA ALA A 250 -13.47 -16.61 10.66
C ALA A 250 -12.86 -15.21 10.54
N ALA A 251 -11.52 -15.07 10.64
CA ALA A 251 -10.84 -13.79 10.49
C ALA A 251 -10.95 -13.23 9.06
N ASN A 252 -10.85 -14.09 8.02
CA ASN A 252 -11.05 -13.64 6.64
C ASN A 252 -12.50 -13.23 6.38
N ASP A 253 -13.47 -14.00 6.88
CA ASP A 253 -14.89 -13.70 6.72
C ASP A 253 -15.24 -12.38 7.41
N ALA A 254 -14.71 -12.14 8.62
CA ALA A 254 -14.88 -10.87 9.32
C ALA A 254 -14.31 -9.69 8.48
N LEU A 255 -13.13 -9.85 7.88
CA LEU A 255 -12.56 -8.82 7.02
C LEU A 255 -13.34 -8.64 5.70
N VAL A 256 -13.62 -9.73 5.01
CA VAL A 256 -14.26 -9.68 3.68
C VAL A 256 -15.72 -9.26 3.79
N HIS A 257 -16.50 -9.92 4.62
CA HIS A 257 -17.93 -9.63 4.78
C HIS A 257 -18.18 -8.42 5.68
N GLY A 258 -17.38 -8.23 6.74
CA GLY A 258 -17.53 -7.11 7.66
C GLY A 258 -17.04 -5.79 7.08
N VAL A 259 -15.94 -5.80 6.30
CA VAL A 259 -15.31 -4.58 5.79
C VAL A 259 -15.55 -4.40 4.29
N PHE A 260 -15.11 -5.34 3.46
CA PHE A 260 -15.07 -5.12 2.02
C PHE A 260 -16.44 -5.22 1.35
N LEU A 261 -17.23 -6.23 1.68
CA LEU A 261 -18.52 -6.44 1.01
C LEU A 261 -19.67 -5.69 1.67
N ARG A 262 -19.75 -5.70 3.00
CA ARG A 262 -20.93 -5.19 3.72
C ARG A 262 -21.14 -3.70 3.54
N VAL A 263 -20.09 -2.88 3.63
CA VAL A 263 -20.22 -1.41 3.71
C VAL A 263 -20.00 -0.73 2.38
N ASN A 264 -19.09 -1.23 1.56
CA ASN A 264 -18.58 -0.51 0.40
C ASN A 264 -18.86 -1.18 -0.94
N SER A 265 -19.37 -2.41 -0.92
CA SER A 265 -19.60 -3.15 -2.16
C SER A 265 -21.01 -2.94 -2.70
N PRO A 266 -21.15 -2.65 -4.00
CA PRO A 266 -22.46 -2.64 -4.66
C PRO A 266 -23.11 -4.04 -4.71
N LEU A 267 -22.37 -5.10 -4.37
CA LEU A 267 -22.85 -6.48 -4.33
C LEU A 267 -23.51 -6.85 -3.00
N SER A 268 -23.45 -5.97 -1.99
CA SER A 268 -24.06 -6.21 -0.68
C SER A 268 -25.39 -5.49 -0.56
N SER A 269 -26.41 -6.18 -0.03
CA SER A 269 -27.71 -5.59 0.31
C SER A 269 -27.64 -4.61 1.48
N ASP A 270 -26.61 -4.73 2.32
CA ASP A 270 -26.43 -3.93 3.54
C ASP A 270 -25.59 -2.68 3.30
N SER A 271 -25.13 -2.47 2.05
CA SER A 271 -24.28 -1.33 1.72
C SER A 271 -25.03 -0.01 1.86
N VAL A 272 -24.45 0.93 2.58
CA VAL A 272 -24.96 2.28 2.69
C VAL A 272 -24.68 3.02 1.38
N GLY A 273 -25.71 3.48 0.69
CA GLY A 273 -25.59 4.07 -0.65
C GLY A 273 -24.54 5.19 -0.77
N GLY A 274 -24.35 6.00 0.28
CA GLY A 274 -23.31 7.02 0.35
C GLY A 274 -21.88 6.44 0.25
N PHE A 275 -21.61 5.35 0.93
CA PHE A 275 -20.28 4.69 0.89
C PHE A 275 -20.01 4.02 -0.45
N VAL A 276 -21.02 3.40 -1.07
CA VAL A 276 -20.88 2.83 -2.42
C VAL A 276 -20.53 3.92 -3.43
N LEU A 277 -21.22 5.05 -3.38
CA LEU A 277 -20.94 6.19 -4.25
C LEU A 277 -19.53 6.74 -4.02
N TYR A 278 -19.13 6.88 -2.77
CA TYR A 278 -17.79 7.29 -2.36
C TYR A 278 -16.70 6.34 -2.91
N SER A 279 -16.86 5.04 -2.70
CA SER A 279 -15.90 4.03 -3.18
C SER A 279 -15.80 4.02 -4.71
N ALA A 280 -16.93 4.15 -5.40
CA ALA A 280 -16.97 4.24 -6.85
C ALA A 280 -16.29 5.52 -7.37
N ALA A 281 -16.56 6.66 -6.74
CA ALA A 281 -15.93 7.94 -7.09
C ALA A 281 -14.43 7.91 -6.85
N SER A 282 -13.98 7.41 -5.68
CA SER A 282 -12.56 7.27 -5.34
C SER A 282 -11.85 6.35 -6.32
N THR A 283 -12.41 5.16 -6.60
CA THR A 283 -11.83 4.21 -7.57
C THR A 283 -11.72 4.82 -8.95
N THR A 284 -12.76 5.53 -9.40
CA THR A 284 -12.76 6.19 -10.71
C THR A 284 -11.68 7.26 -10.76
N LEU A 285 -11.52 8.05 -9.71
CA LEU A 285 -10.46 9.06 -9.61
C LEU A 285 -9.08 8.41 -9.66
N TRP A 286 -8.83 7.35 -8.87
CA TRP A 286 -7.53 6.66 -8.85
C TRP A 286 -7.19 6.06 -10.21
N LEU A 287 -8.17 5.42 -10.87
CA LEU A 287 -8.00 4.91 -12.23
C LEU A 287 -7.69 6.04 -13.22
N PHE A 288 -8.41 7.14 -13.15
CA PHE A 288 -8.15 8.31 -13.98
C PHE A 288 -6.73 8.84 -13.79
N LEU A 289 -6.31 9.06 -12.55
CA LEU A 289 -4.97 9.57 -12.24
C LEU A 289 -3.86 8.59 -12.70
N LEU A 290 -4.06 7.29 -12.51
CA LEU A 290 -3.11 6.27 -12.97
C LEU A 290 -3.01 6.23 -14.49
N LEU A 291 -4.15 6.31 -15.20
CA LEU A 291 -4.23 6.17 -16.66
C LEU A 291 -3.96 7.47 -17.41
N LEU A 292 -4.01 8.62 -16.75
CA LEU A 292 -3.87 9.93 -17.38
C LEU A 292 -2.60 10.07 -18.24
N PRO A 293 -1.39 9.68 -17.76
CA PRO A 293 -0.19 9.75 -18.60
C PRO A 293 -0.29 8.91 -19.86
N ALA A 294 -0.86 7.70 -19.77
CA ALA A 294 -1.06 6.82 -20.90
C ALA A 294 -2.10 7.37 -21.88
N ALA A 295 -3.20 7.94 -21.37
CA ALA A 295 -4.23 8.57 -22.19
C ALA A 295 -3.67 9.75 -22.99
N LEU A 296 -2.87 10.62 -22.36
CA LEU A 296 -2.21 11.74 -23.02
C LEU A 296 -1.24 11.26 -24.13
N ALA A 297 -0.44 10.22 -23.86
CA ALA A 297 0.47 9.64 -24.85
C ALA A 297 -0.30 9.02 -26.03
N MET A 298 -1.41 8.31 -25.77
CA MET A 298 -2.27 7.72 -26.80
C MET A 298 -3.00 8.79 -27.62
N LEU A 299 -3.48 9.86 -27.00
CA LEU A 299 -4.08 10.99 -27.71
C LEU A 299 -3.09 11.70 -28.63
N ALA A 300 -1.87 11.94 -28.15
CA ALA A 300 -0.80 12.52 -28.97
C ALA A 300 -0.41 11.63 -30.17
N ARG A 301 -0.60 10.32 -30.03
CA ARG A 301 -0.41 9.35 -31.12
C ARG A 301 -1.54 9.37 -32.14
N ARG A 302 -2.77 9.81 -31.81
CA ARG A 302 -3.89 9.94 -32.76
C ARG A 302 -3.50 10.90 -33.88
N GLY A 303 -3.70 10.52 -35.12
CA GLY A 303 -3.29 11.30 -36.30
C GLY A 303 -1.89 10.96 -36.82
N SER A 304 -1.13 10.04 -36.18
CA SER A 304 0.00 9.40 -36.82
C SER A 304 -0.50 8.39 -37.85
N PRO A 305 0.24 8.20 -38.98
CA PRO A 305 -0.12 7.18 -39.95
C PRO A 305 -0.35 5.83 -39.27
N LYS A 306 -1.38 5.09 -39.71
CA LYS A 306 -1.71 3.75 -39.18
C LYS A 306 -0.63 2.74 -39.63
N VAL A 307 0.59 2.91 -39.18
CA VAL A 307 1.63 1.90 -39.31
C VAL A 307 1.43 0.86 -38.22
N SER A 308 1.43 -0.42 -38.61
CA SER A 308 1.44 -1.51 -37.63
C SER A 308 2.61 -1.33 -36.67
N ASP A 309 2.32 -1.28 -35.38
CA ASP A 309 3.32 -1.14 -34.29
C ASP A 309 3.13 -2.29 -33.28
N PRO A 310 3.65 -3.48 -33.60
CA PRO A 310 3.47 -4.65 -32.74
C PRO A 310 3.86 -4.43 -31.26
N PRO A 311 4.94 -3.71 -30.91
CA PRO A 311 5.25 -3.35 -29.52
C PRO A 311 4.14 -2.56 -28.83
N TYR A 312 3.48 -1.63 -29.52
CA TYR A 312 2.36 -0.87 -28.97
C TYR A 312 1.14 -1.75 -28.73
N ASP A 313 0.79 -2.62 -29.67
CA ASP A 313 -0.33 -3.54 -29.51
C ASP A 313 -0.08 -4.53 -28.37
N GLU A 314 1.16 -4.99 -28.21
CA GLU A 314 1.56 -5.85 -27.09
C GLU A 314 1.48 -5.14 -25.75
N ALA A 315 1.99 -3.91 -25.66
CA ALA A 315 1.92 -3.08 -24.44
C ALA A 315 0.46 -2.77 -24.05
N ARG A 316 -0.38 -2.43 -25.06
CA ARG A 316 -1.82 -2.18 -24.85
C ARG A 316 -2.55 -3.42 -24.36
N ALA A 317 -2.27 -4.58 -24.93
CA ALA A 317 -2.90 -5.82 -24.52
C ALA A 317 -2.51 -6.22 -23.09
N VAL A 318 -1.23 -6.15 -22.75
CA VAL A 318 -0.78 -6.46 -21.38
C VAL A 318 -1.37 -5.49 -20.38
N ALA A 319 -1.40 -4.19 -20.68
CA ALA A 319 -2.00 -3.20 -19.81
C ALA A 319 -3.51 -3.47 -19.62
N PHE A 320 -4.23 -3.78 -20.69
CA PHE A 320 -5.66 -4.13 -20.61
C PHE A 320 -5.90 -5.35 -19.72
N TRP A 321 -5.16 -6.44 -19.93
CA TRP A 321 -5.33 -7.67 -19.16
C TRP A 321 -4.85 -7.57 -17.69
N THR A 322 -4.10 -6.53 -17.35
CA THR A 322 -3.73 -6.22 -15.97
C THR A 322 -4.74 -5.27 -15.32
N VAL A 323 -5.07 -4.17 -16.01
CA VAL A 323 -5.92 -3.09 -15.45
C VAL A 323 -7.37 -3.52 -15.34
N ALA A 324 -7.94 -4.16 -16.39
CA ALA A 324 -9.38 -4.43 -16.42
C ALA A 324 -9.83 -5.41 -15.31
N PRO A 325 -9.16 -6.56 -15.06
CA PRO A 325 -9.53 -7.42 -13.95
C PRO A 325 -9.36 -6.74 -12.59
N ALA A 326 -8.26 -6.01 -12.38
CA ALA A 326 -8.01 -5.29 -11.14
C ALA A 326 -9.08 -4.22 -10.89
N ALA A 327 -9.40 -3.41 -11.89
CA ALA A 327 -10.42 -2.38 -11.79
C ALA A 327 -11.80 -2.96 -11.51
N LEU A 328 -12.21 -4.02 -12.21
CA LEU A 328 -13.50 -4.69 -11.99
C LEU A 328 -13.59 -5.29 -10.59
N PHE A 329 -12.54 -5.95 -10.12
CA PHE A 329 -12.51 -6.52 -8.78
C PHE A 329 -12.67 -5.43 -7.73
N HIS A 330 -11.91 -4.35 -7.85
CA HIS A 330 -11.93 -3.29 -6.87
C HIS A 330 -13.23 -2.45 -6.92
N LEU A 331 -13.80 -2.24 -8.08
CA LEU A 331 -15.15 -1.64 -8.20
C LEU A 331 -16.23 -2.52 -7.56
N ALA A 332 -16.06 -3.85 -7.60
CA ALA A 332 -17.01 -4.80 -7.02
C ALA A 332 -16.84 -5.01 -5.51
N THR A 333 -15.63 -4.86 -4.98
CA THR A 333 -15.35 -5.15 -3.58
C THR A 333 -15.22 -3.90 -2.73
N PHE A 334 -14.20 -3.15 -2.91
CA PHE A 334 -13.93 -1.91 -2.18
C PHE A 334 -12.59 -1.32 -2.57
N ILE A 335 -12.55 0.00 -2.81
CA ILE A 335 -11.29 0.72 -2.75
C ILE A 335 -11.48 2.06 -2.05
N SER A 336 -10.93 2.21 -0.86
CA SER A 336 -10.61 3.51 -0.28
C SER A 336 -9.12 3.84 -0.40
N GLU A 337 -8.32 2.93 -0.95
CA GLU A 337 -6.86 3.01 -0.93
C GLU A 337 -6.29 2.99 -2.36
N PRO A 338 -5.58 4.05 -2.81
CA PRO A 338 -5.00 4.12 -4.16
C PRO A 338 -3.98 3.02 -4.45
N GLY A 339 -3.38 2.46 -3.40
CA GLY A 339 -2.37 1.40 -3.50
C GLY A 339 -2.83 0.12 -4.19
N TYR A 340 -4.12 -0.19 -4.16
CA TYR A 340 -4.68 -1.36 -4.84
C TYR A 340 -4.49 -1.37 -6.36
N LEU A 341 -4.20 -0.21 -6.96
CA LEU A 341 -3.91 -0.11 -8.38
C LEU A 341 -2.42 -0.27 -8.73
N LEU A 342 -1.55 -0.41 -7.74
CA LEU A 342 -0.11 -0.54 -7.97
C LEU A 342 0.27 -1.82 -8.73
N GLY A 343 -0.54 -2.88 -8.64
CA GLY A 343 -0.38 -4.07 -9.48
C GLY A 343 -0.53 -3.79 -10.98
N ALA A 344 -1.28 -2.75 -11.35
CA ALA A 344 -1.44 -2.35 -12.76
C ALA A 344 -0.41 -1.33 -13.23
N MET A 345 0.23 -0.59 -12.33
CA MET A 345 1.11 0.54 -12.63
C MET A 345 2.26 0.19 -13.59
N PRO A 346 3.02 -0.91 -13.44
CA PRO A 346 4.13 -1.22 -14.33
C PRO A 346 3.71 -1.35 -15.80
N SER A 347 2.57 -1.98 -16.06
CA SER A 347 2.05 -2.15 -17.43
C SER A 347 1.54 -0.84 -18.01
N VAL A 348 0.96 0.03 -17.20
CA VAL A 348 0.50 1.37 -17.61
C VAL A 348 1.68 2.28 -17.94
N VAL A 349 2.75 2.27 -17.14
CA VAL A 349 3.98 3.03 -17.45
C VAL A 349 4.60 2.51 -18.76
N ALA A 350 4.71 1.19 -18.94
CA ALA A 350 5.22 0.61 -20.18
C ALA A 350 4.37 1.03 -21.40
N LEU A 351 3.03 0.99 -21.29
CA LEU A 351 2.13 1.47 -22.34
C LEU A 351 2.34 2.95 -22.64
N THR A 352 2.45 3.80 -21.62
CA THR A 352 2.69 5.24 -21.77
C THR A 352 3.93 5.50 -22.63
N VAL A 353 5.04 4.87 -22.25
CA VAL A 353 6.33 5.05 -22.93
C VAL A 353 6.28 4.52 -24.35
N VAL A 354 5.73 3.31 -24.57
CA VAL A 354 5.64 2.70 -25.89
C VAL A 354 4.69 3.47 -26.81
N ALA A 355 3.58 4.01 -26.27
CA ALA A 355 2.68 4.86 -27.04
C ALA A 355 3.38 6.15 -27.49
N ALA A 356 4.10 6.82 -26.60
CA ALA A 356 4.83 8.05 -26.90
C ALA A 356 5.99 7.80 -27.88
N SER A 357 6.77 6.72 -27.68
CA SER A 357 7.91 6.39 -28.54
C SER A 357 7.50 6.07 -29.97
N GLY A 358 6.33 5.50 -30.19
CA GLY A 358 5.78 5.21 -31.53
C GLY A 358 5.31 6.43 -32.31
N ILE A 359 5.41 7.66 -31.78
CA ILE A 359 5.08 8.88 -32.50
C ILE A 359 6.24 9.25 -33.45
N PRO A 360 6.02 9.27 -34.78
CA PRO A 360 7.09 9.48 -35.74
C PRO A 360 7.64 10.92 -35.71
N ILE A 361 6.80 11.91 -35.37
CA ILE A 361 7.18 13.31 -35.32
C ILE A 361 7.87 13.60 -34.00
N LEU A 362 9.18 13.92 -34.02
CA LEU A 362 10.02 14.12 -32.85
C LEU A 362 9.46 15.18 -31.87
N ALA A 363 8.94 16.30 -32.40
CA ALA A 363 8.36 17.36 -31.58
C ALA A 363 7.12 16.87 -30.79
N ARG A 364 6.21 16.10 -31.43
CA ARG A 364 5.04 15.52 -30.78
C ARG A 364 5.45 14.43 -29.78
N ARG A 365 6.46 13.62 -30.08
CA ARG A 365 7.02 12.63 -29.16
C ARG A 365 7.54 13.29 -27.90
N ARG A 366 8.32 14.36 -28.01
CA ARG A 366 8.81 15.15 -26.86
C ARG A 366 7.67 15.75 -26.07
N LEU A 367 6.66 16.28 -26.74
CA LEU A 367 5.46 16.81 -26.08
C LEU A 367 4.71 15.73 -25.30
N ALA A 368 4.55 14.51 -25.86
CA ALA A 368 3.89 13.40 -25.16
C ALA A 368 4.65 12.98 -23.89
N TYR A 369 5.98 12.91 -23.97
CA TYR A 369 6.82 12.63 -22.80
C TYR A 369 6.70 13.73 -21.73
N MET A 370 6.79 15.01 -22.14
CA MET A 370 6.62 16.13 -21.23
C MET A 370 5.24 16.13 -20.57
N ALA A 371 4.18 15.91 -21.35
CA ALA A 371 2.81 15.87 -20.84
C ALA A 371 2.63 14.76 -19.79
N ALA A 372 3.18 13.56 -20.04
CA ALA A 372 3.13 12.46 -19.08
C ALA A 372 3.91 12.77 -17.79
N ALA A 373 5.10 13.36 -17.90
CA ALA A 373 5.91 13.77 -16.74
C ALA A 373 5.24 14.88 -15.93
N VAL A 374 4.71 15.91 -16.62
CA VAL A 374 3.98 17.01 -15.97
C VAL A 374 2.71 16.50 -15.27
N ALA A 375 1.96 15.57 -15.89
CA ALA A 375 0.79 14.98 -15.25
C ALA A 375 1.16 14.29 -13.92
N GLN A 376 2.25 13.51 -13.88
CA GLN A 376 2.70 12.89 -12.63
C GLN A 376 3.15 13.94 -11.59
N LEU A 377 3.89 14.95 -12.02
CA LEU A 377 4.34 16.02 -11.12
C LEU A 377 3.15 16.80 -10.53
N VAL A 378 2.13 17.08 -11.34
CA VAL A 378 0.90 17.73 -10.86
C VAL A 378 0.22 16.86 -9.81
N ILE A 379 0.10 15.54 -10.04
CA ILE A 379 -0.52 14.63 -9.06
C ILE A 379 0.28 14.63 -7.74
N LEU A 380 1.62 14.60 -7.81
CA LEU A 380 2.50 14.65 -6.63
C LEU A 380 2.33 15.93 -5.80
N MET A 381 1.88 17.03 -6.41
CA MET A 381 1.72 18.33 -5.78
C MET A 381 0.25 18.69 -5.50
N LEU A 382 -0.69 17.77 -5.70
CA LEU A 382 -2.08 18.01 -5.33
C LEU A 382 -2.19 18.34 -3.83
N PRO A 383 -3.05 19.29 -3.45
CA PRO A 383 -3.27 19.61 -2.05
C PRO A 383 -3.87 18.43 -1.30
N THR A 384 -3.74 18.44 0.02
CA THR A 384 -4.44 17.50 0.91
C THR A 384 -5.95 17.58 0.68
N ALA A 385 -6.60 16.43 0.73
CA ALA A 385 -8.06 16.42 0.79
C ALA A 385 -8.50 16.96 2.16
N PRO A 386 -9.57 17.77 2.25
CA PRO A 386 -10.20 18.08 3.52
C PRO A 386 -10.55 16.80 4.27
N HIS A 387 -10.42 16.79 5.61
CA HIS A 387 -10.65 15.58 6.42
C HIS A 387 -12.07 15.00 6.28
N ASP A 388 -13.01 15.84 5.98
CA ASP A 388 -14.44 15.56 5.75
C ASP A 388 -14.77 15.33 4.26
N ALA A 389 -13.77 15.45 3.38
CA ALA A 389 -14.00 15.17 1.97
C ALA A 389 -14.26 13.68 1.73
N PRO A 390 -15.16 13.36 0.80
CA PRO A 390 -15.40 11.97 0.42
C PRO A 390 -14.19 11.27 -0.21
N ILE A 391 -13.08 11.95 -0.46
CA ILE A 391 -11.83 11.40 -1.00
C ILE A 391 -10.75 11.57 0.05
N SER A 392 -10.49 10.52 0.83
CA SER A 392 -9.68 10.61 2.03
C SER A 392 -8.17 10.51 1.81
N LYS A 393 -7.70 10.06 0.62
CA LYS A 393 -6.27 9.88 0.37
C LYS A 393 -5.92 10.28 -1.06
N ILE A 394 -5.10 11.32 -1.21
CA ILE A 394 -4.50 11.69 -2.49
C ILE A 394 -3.03 11.26 -2.46
N PRO A 395 -2.50 10.55 -3.44
CA PRO A 395 -1.09 10.13 -3.45
C PRO A 395 -0.18 11.31 -3.77
N SER A 396 -0.10 12.28 -2.85
CA SER A 396 0.64 13.53 -2.98
C SER A 396 1.58 13.75 -1.80
N ILE A 397 2.61 14.60 -2.01
CA ILE A 397 3.56 14.98 -0.95
C ILE A 397 2.86 15.82 0.13
N PRO A 398 2.01 16.81 -0.21
CA PRO A 398 1.27 17.55 0.82
C PRO A 398 0.42 16.66 1.73
N GLU A 399 -0.20 15.60 1.19
CA GLU A 399 -0.97 14.64 1.99
C GLU A 399 -0.10 13.91 3.01
N LEU A 400 1.07 13.41 2.58
CA LEU A 400 2.01 12.74 3.49
C LEU A 400 2.46 13.65 4.63
N VAL A 401 2.88 14.87 4.30
CA VAL A 401 3.38 15.86 5.28
C VAL A 401 2.28 16.31 6.24
N GLY A 402 1.07 16.55 5.72
CA GLY A 402 -0.06 16.97 6.53
C GLY A 402 -0.48 15.91 7.56
N ARG A 403 -0.57 14.64 7.14
CA ARG A 403 -0.89 13.53 8.04
C ARG A 403 0.17 13.33 9.11
N GLU A 404 1.45 13.37 8.72
CA GLU A 404 2.54 13.26 9.68
C GLU A 404 2.46 14.34 10.76
N ALA A 405 2.24 15.59 10.40
CA ALA A 405 2.16 16.71 11.34
C ALA A 405 1.07 16.49 12.39
N ILE A 406 -0.13 16.02 11.97
CA ILE A 406 -1.25 15.75 12.86
C ILE A 406 -0.90 14.61 13.85
N TYR A 407 -0.38 13.50 13.34
CA TYR A 407 -0.06 12.34 14.20
C TYR A 407 1.11 12.64 15.15
N ARG A 408 2.11 13.38 14.69
CA ARG A 408 3.25 13.78 15.52
C ARG A 408 2.82 14.68 16.67
N ALA A 409 2.00 15.69 16.40
CA ALA A 409 1.48 16.59 17.43
C ALA A 409 0.73 15.81 18.54
N ALA A 410 -0.11 14.86 18.15
CA ALA A 410 -0.86 14.05 19.09
C ALA A 410 0.01 13.07 19.90
N LEU A 411 0.97 12.39 19.27
CA LEU A 411 1.91 11.51 19.97
C LEU A 411 2.75 12.30 20.99
N THR A 412 3.21 13.50 20.62
CA THR A 412 3.96 14.37 21.53
C THR A 412 3.12 14.71 22.75
N ARG A 413 1.87 15.16 22.54
CA ARG A 413 0.97 15.51 23.65
C ARG A 413 0.67 14.32 24.55
N ILE A 414 0.42 13.15 23.99
CA ILE A 414 0.19 11.92 24.78
C ILE A 414 1.46 11.57 25.56
N GLY A 415 2.64 11.63 24.92
CA GLY A 415 3.91 11.36 25.60
C GLY A 415 4.22 12.30 26.75
N GLU A 416 3.73 13.56 26.69
CA GLU A 416 3.89 14.54 27.77
C GLU A 416 2.89 14.35 28.91
N GLN A 417 1.71 13.81 28.65
CA GLN A 417 0.59 13.76 29.60
C GLN A 417 0.31 12.35 30.15
N VAL A 418 0.78 11.31 29.47
CA VAL A 418 0.49 9.92 29.83
C VAL A 418 1.72 9.28 30.45
N PRO A 419 1.65 8.80 31.71
CA PRO A 419 2.72 8.00 32.31
C PRO A 419 3.04 6.78 31.45
N TRP A 420 4.32 6.40 31.40
CA TRP A 420 4.83 5.35 30.50
C TRP A 420 4.22 3.95 30.74
N ASP A 421 3.69 3.70 31.95
CA ASP A 421 3.08 2.44 32.40
C ASP A 421 1.56 2.56 32.60
N ALA A 422 0.95 3.66 32.16
CA ALA A 422 -0.48 3.90 32.34
C ALA A 422 -1.34 2.90 31.54
N ARG A 423 -2.46 2.54 32.13
CA ARG A 423 -3.54 1.82 31.44
C ARG A 423 -4.52 2.83 30.88
N ILE A 424 -4.61 2.90 29.56
CA ILE A 424 -5.45 3.87 28.86
C ILE A 424 -6.65 3.20 28.20
N LEU A 425 -7.79 3.87 28.31
CA LEU A 425 -8.98 3.59 27.53
C LEU A 425 -9.01 4.60 26.37
N TYR A 426 -8.77 4.14 25.15
CA TYR A 426 -8.73 4.99 23.98
C TYR A 426 -10.09 4.99 23.29
N VAL A 427 -10.76 6.15 23.27
CA VAL A 427 -12.08 6.33 22.67
C VAL A 427 -11.93 7.13 21.38
N THR A 428 -12.36 6.58 20.25
CA THR A 428 -12.15 7.19 18.96
C THR A 428 -13.24 6.84 17.95
N ASP A 429 -13.33 7.65 16.91
CA ASP A 429 -13.99 7.30 15.66
C ASP A 429 -13.03 6.54 14.72
N TYR A 430 -13.59 5.88 13.72
CA TYR A 430 -12.87 4.90 12.88
C TYR A 430 -11.51 5.36 12.30
N PRO A 431 -11.33 6.52 11.70
CA PRO A 431 -10.08 6.81 11.00
C PRO A 431 -8.84 6.76 11.88
N ASP A 432 -9.02 6.72 13.20
CA ASP A 432 -7.95 6.81 14.19
C ASP A 432 -7.40 5.46 14.67
N VAL A 433 -7.83 4.34 14.08
CA VAL A 433 -7.28 3.01 14.39
C VAL A 433 -5.76 2.97 14.15
N THR A 434 -5.29 3.67 13.12
CA THR A 434 -3.86 3.79 12.82
C THR A 434 -3.11 4.36 14.01
N PHE A 435 -3.59 5.46 14.57
CA PHE A 435 -2.94 6.13 15.68
C PHE A 435 -2.97 5.30 16.96
N SER A 436 -4.14 4.79 17.33
CA SER A 436 -4.29 4.02 18.56
C SER A 436 -3.46 2.73 18.57
N ARG A 437 -3.33 2.05 17.42
CA ARG A 437 -2.51 0.85 17.31
C ARG A 437 -1.00 1.10 17.33
N GLN A 438 -0.53 2.30 17.02
CA GLN A 438 0.90 2.60 17.10
C GLN A 438 1.33 3.10 18.49
N LEU A 439 0.39 3.51 19.36
CA LEU A 439 0.74 3.95 20.72
C LEU A 439 1.68 2.99 21.45
N PRO A 440 1.43 1.66 21.52
CA PRO A 440 2.35 0.73 22.18
C PRO A 440 3.68 0.53 21.45
N VAL A 441 3.80 0.97 20.20
CA VAL A 441 5.07 0.95 19.45
C VAL A 441 5.96 2.09 19.94
N HIS A 442 5.40 3.27 20.15
CA HIS A 442 6.12 4.47 20.62
C HIS A 442 6.23 4.51 22.15
N HIS A 443 5.26 3.94 22.86
CA HIS A 443 5.19 3.86 24.32
C HIS A 443 5.05 2.41 24.78
N PRO A 444 6.13 1.63 24.82
CA PRO A 444 6.08 0.18 25.05
C PRO A 444 5.47 -0.26 26.37
N GLY A 445 5.42 0.58 27.39
CA GLY A 445 4.80 0.30 28.67
C GLY A 445 3.27 0.52 28.70
N LEU A 446 2.72 1.17 27.68
CA LEU A 446 1.30 1.48 27.64
C LEU A 446 0.43 0.25 27.45
N HIS A 447 -0.58 0.11 28.30
CA HIS A 447 -1.66 -0.84 28.15
C HIS A 447 -2.91 -0.09 27.65
N SER A 448 -3.34 -0.34 26.42
CA SER A 448 -4.47 0.37 25.84
C SER A 448 -5.60 -0.57 25.43
N MET A 449 -6.83 -0.18 25.73
CA MET A 449 -8.04 -0.73 25.13
C MET A 449 -8.67 0.32 24.24
N ILE A 450 -9.10 -0.08 23.05
CA ILE A 450 -9.68 0.80 22.06
C ILE A 450 -11.19 0.62 22.05
N ILE A 451 -11.92 1.74 22.12
CA ILE A 451 -13.37 1.80 21.97
C ILE A 451 -13.67 2.60 20.73
N HIS A 452 -14.51 2.08 19.87
CA HIS A 452 -15.00 2.77 18.68
C HIS A 452 -16.43 3.24 18.85
N SER A 453 -16.73 4.43 18.32
CA SER A 453 -18.10 4.91 18.21
C SER A 453 -18.87 4.18 17.09
N GLU A 454 -20.18 4.33 17.10
CA GLU A 454 -21.15 3.63 16.27
C GLU A 454 -21.01 3.85 14.75
N TYR A 455 -20.25 4.84 14.34
CA TYR A 455 -20.17 5.27 12.92
C TYR A 455 -19.61 4.21 11.96
N TRP A 456 -19.04 3.12 12.49
CA TRP A 456 -18.43 2.07 11.68
C TRP A 456 -18.81 0.67 12.16
N PRO A 457 -19.92 0.12 11.66
CA PRO A 457 -20.28 -1.28 11.91
C PRO A 457 -19.30 -2.30 11.29
N ILE A 458 -18.20 -1.82 10.71
CA ILE A 458 -17.26 -2.58 9.90
C ILE A 458 -16.33 -3.45 10.74
N PHE A 459 -15.92 -2.99 11.89
CA PHE A 459 -15.09 -3.78 12.79
C PHE A 459 -15.94 -4.56 13.80
N ASN A 460 -16.96 -5.23 13.28
CA ASN A 460 -17.60 -6.28 14.02
C ASN A 460 -16.57 -7.37 14.21
N ASP A 461 -16.19 -7.55 15.42
CA ASP A 461 -15.57 -8.73 15.95
C ASP A 461 -14.05 -8.79 16.08
N THR A 462 -13.67 -9.18 17.28
CA THR A 462 -12.48 -9.95 17.67
C THR A 462 -11.12 -9.31 17.44
N THR A 463 -11.01 -8.20 16.74
CA THR A 463 -9.72 -7.68 16.30
C THR A 463 -9.20 -6.49 17.08
N LEU A 464 -10.04 -5.91 17.91
CA LEU A 464 -9.67 -4.86 18.85
C LEU A 464 -9.52 -5.49 20.23
N GLY A 465 -8.34 -6.02 20.49
CA GLY A 465 -7.97 -6.56 21.77
C GLY A 465 -7.25 -5.52 22.62
N LEU A 466 -7.03 -5.87 23.86
CA LEU A 466 -6.08 -5.18 24.70
C LEU A 466 -4.71 -5.26 24.02
N VAL A 467 -4.16 -4.13 23.57
CA VAL A 467 -2.82 -4.09 23.01
C VAL A 467 -1.86 -3.92 24.18
N THR A 468 -1.27 -5.01 24.63
CA THR A 468 -0.14 -4.97 25.55
C THR A 468 1.17 -5.11 24.76
N GLN A 469 2.26 -4.73 25.37
CA GLN A 469 3.59 -4.82 24.75
C GLN A 469 3.95 -6.25 24.31
N ASN A 470 3.44 -7.27 25.00
CA ASN A 470 3.84 -8.66 24.80
C ASN A 470 2.69 -9.59 24.44
N ASP A 471 1.44 -9.24 24.73
CA ASP A 471 0.30 -10.12 24.53
C ASP A 471 -0.87 -9.36 23.89
N TRP A 472 -1.27 -9.85 22.73
CA TRP A 472 -2.54 -9.52 22.15
C TRP A 472 -3.60 -10.37 22.86
N ILE A 473 -4.29 -9.79 23.83
CA ILE A 473 -5.40 -10.48 24.50
C ILE A 473 -6.66 -10.18 23.69
N PRO A 474 -7.25 -11.16 23.01
CA PRO A 474 -8.52 -10.95 22.35
C PRO A 474 -9.57 -10.69 23.44
N VAL A 475 -10.12 -9.49 23.46
CA VAL A 475 -11.31 -9.22 24.26
C VAL A 475 -12.48 -9.90 23.54
N PRO A 476 -13.29 -10.72 24.23
CA PRO A 476 -14.41 -11.40 23.59
C PRO A 476 -15.42 -10.39 23.04
N GLY A 477 -15.43 -10.23 21.76
CA GLY A 477 -16.31 -9.34 21.01
C GLY A 477 -15.87 -7.87 21.02
N PRO A 478 -16.16 -7.11 19.95
CA PRO A 478 -15.91 -5.68 19.92
C PRO A 478 -16.83 -5.02 20.92
N ILE A 479 -16.30 -4.04 21.62
CA ILE A 479 -17.14 -3.08 22.29
C ILE A 479 -17.54 -2.06 21.21
N LEU A 480 -18.44 -2.48 20.37
CA LEU A 480 -19.15 -1.57 19.49
C LEU A 480 -20.25 -0.93 20.31
N LEU A 481 -20.20 0.37 20.35
CA LEU A 481 -21.32 1.17 20.78
C LEU A 481 -22.29 1.19 19.57
N GLN A 482 -23.05 0.09 19.37
CA GLN A 482 -24.00 -0.01 18.26
C GLN A 482 -25.37 0.53 18.68
N SER A 483 -26.11 1.08 17.72
CA SER A 483 -27.54 1.31 17.84
C SER A 483 -28.28 0.00 18.13
N GLY A 484 -28.65 -0.16 19.38
CA GLY A 484 -29.32 -1.34 19.91
C GLY A 484 -30.00 -1.00 21.23
N PRO A 485 -30.69 -1.93 21.87
CA PRO A 485 -31.21 -1.67 23.21
C PRO A 485 -30.04 -1.27 24.13
N PRO A 486 -30.23 -0.32 25.04
CA PRO A 486 -29.20 0.15 25.95
C PRO A 486 -28.53 -1.00 26.67
N THR A 487 -27.24 -1.17 26.50
CA THR A 487 -26.47 -2.25 27.16
C THR A 487 -25.19 -1.67 27.73
N VAL A 488 -24.92 -1.98 28.98
CA VAL A 488 -23.63 -1.69 29.61
C VAL A 488 -22.83 -2.98 29.67
N ARG A 489 -21.63 -2.97 29.10
CA ARG A 489 -20.70 -4.11 29.12
C ARG A 489 -19.57 -3.87 30.10
N ASP A 490 -19.29 -4.85 30.93
CA ASP A 490 -18.16 -4.79 31.83
C ASP A 490 -16.85 -5.14 31.10
N VAL A 491 -15.84 -4.30 31.30
CA VAL A 491 -14.46 -4.59 30.84
C VAL A 491 -13.62 -5.06 32.01
N PRO A 492 -12.81 -6.10 31.84
CA PRO A 492 -12.19 -6.83 32.97
C PRO A 492 -11.02 -6.08 33.62
N PHE A 493 -10.68 -4.87 33.18
CA PHE A 493 -9.51 -4.15 33.69
C PHE A 493 -9.85 -2.75 34.20
N GLY A 494 -9.01 -2.25 35.11
CA GLY A 494 -9.02 -0.85 35.54
C GLY A 494 -8.18 0.02 34.60
N TYR A 495 -8.61 1.25 34.37
CA TYR A 495 -7.92 2.24 33.54
C TYR A 495 -7.61 3.49 34.36
N ASP A 496 -6.40 4.01 34.15
CA ASP A 496 -5.91 5.20 34.84
C ASP A 496 -6.35 6.47 34.11
N LEU A 497 -6.38 6.38 32.75
CA LEU A 497 -6.69 7.51 31.88
C LEU A 497 -7.69 7.10 30.79
N VAL A 498 -8.49 8.07 30.37
CA VAL A 498 -9.31 8.00 29.15
C VAL A 498 -8.71 8.97 28.14
N VAL A 499 -8.32 8.46 26.99
CA VAL A 499 -7.79 9.26 25.89
C VAL A 499 -8.86 9.33 24.82
N ILE A 500 -9.33 10.53 24.51
CA ILE A 500 -10.25 10.77 23.40
C ILE A 500 -9.42 11.04 22.17
N GLY A 501 -9.65 10.23 21.11
CA GLY A 501 -8.82 10.18 19.93
C GLY A 501 -8.83 11.46 19.11
N LEU A 502 -7.87 11.52 18.19
CA LEU A 502 -7.61 12.64 17.30
C LEU A 502 -8.80 13.07 16.45
N VAL A 503 -9.61 12.10 16.03
CA VAL A 503 -10.69 12.27 15.05
C VAL A 503 -12.04 11.99 15.72
N ALA A 504 -12.11 12.14 17.06
CA ALA A 504 -13.40 12.07 17.71
C ALA A 504 -14.32 13.15 17.13
N SER A 505 -15.41 12.71 16.46
CA SER A 505 -16.38 13.62 15.88
C SER A 505 -16.96 14.56 16.92
N ALA A 506 -17.50 15.69 16.50
CA ALA A 506 -18.22 16.59 17.41
C ALA A 506 -19.35 15.83 18.13
N ASP A 507 -20.05 14.94 17.41
CA ASP A 507 -21.13 14.12 17.98
C ASP A 507 -20.64 13.18 19.08
N LEU A 508 -19.50 12.48 18.88
CA LEU A 508 -18.89 11.64 19.91
C LEU A 508 -18.46 12.47 21.13
N ARG A 509 -17.84 13.63 20.92
CA ARG A 509 -17.44 14.54 22.00
C ARG A 509 -18.64 15.07 22.76
N ASP A 510 -19.72 15.43 22.07
CA ASP A 510 -20.96 15.92 22.67
C ASP A 510 -21.66 14.82 23.49
N GLU A 511 -21.65 13.57 23.01
CA GLU A 511 -22.13 12.43 23.79
C GLU A 511 -21.29 12.21 25.05
N LEU A 512 -19.96 12.20 24.92
CA LEU A 512 -19.05 12.04 26.05
C LEU A 512 -19.20 13.18 27.08
N ARG A 513 -19.43 14.42 26.64
CA ARG A 513 -19.67 15.58 27.52
C ARG A 513 -20.88 15.41 28.44
N LYS A 514 -21.85 14.58 28.04
CA LYS A 514 -23.02 14.28 28.90
C LYS A 514 -22.67 13.39 30.09
N HIS A 515 -21.56 12.67 30.02
CA HIS A 515 -21.17 11.64 30.98
C HIS A 515 -19.88 11.96 31.74
N THR A 516 -19.28 13.13 31.53
CA THR A 516 -18.08 13.58 32.22
C THR A 516 -18.17 15.04 32.65
N ASP A 517 -17.69 15.34 33.85
CA ASP A 517 -17.54 16.72 34.35
C ASP A 517 -16.24 17.40 33.84
N CYS A 518 -15.41 16.67 33.09
CA CYS A 518 -14.16 17.17 32.57
C CYS A 518 -14.34 17.92 31.25
N HIS A 519 -13.52 18.97 31.10
CA HIS A 519 -13.47 19.70 29.83
C HIS A 519 -12.85 18.82 28.73
N LEU A 520 -13.65 18.49 27.72
CA LEU A 520 -13.19 17.89 26.49
C LEU A 520 -12.83 19.05 25.57
N GLY A 521 -11.57 19.16 25.17
CA GLY A 521 -11.13 20.18 24.21
C GLY A 521 -12.05 20.21 22.98
N ASP A 522 -12.21 21.35 22.35
CA ASP A 522 -13.04 21.49 21.17
C ASP A 522 -12.42 20.74 19.98
N ALA A 523 -13.27 20.29 19.05
CA ALA A 523 -12.82 19.51 17.90
C ALA A 523 -11.83 20.29 16.99
N ASP A 524 -11.86 21.62 17.10
CA ASP A 524 -11.01 22.53 16.32
C ASP A 524 -9.68 22.89 17.01
N GLU A 525 -9.48 22.50 18.28
CA GLU A 525 -8.23 22.71 18.99
C GLU A 525 -7.19 21.67 18.56
N GLU A 526 -6.02 22.12 18.14
CA GLU A 526 -4.86 21.26 17.90
C GLU A 526 -3.95 21.18 19.16
N PRO A 527 -3.43 19.98 19.48
CA PRO A 527 -3.74 18.65 18.95
C PRO A 527 -5.08 18.14 19.48
N ARG A 528 -5.86 17.50 18.60
CA ARG A 528 -7.25 17.08 18.85
C ARG A 528 -7.44 15.95 19.86
N ALA A 529 -6.38 15.31 20.36
CA ALA A 529 -6.45 14.30 21.40
C ALA A 529 -6.62 14.95 22.80
N SER A 530 -7.56 14.43 23.59
CA SER A 530 -7.77 14.82 24.99
C SER A 530 -7.39 13.67 25.91
N VAL A 531 -6.57 13.95 26.93
CA VAL A 531 -6.17 12.97 27.96
C VAL A 531 -6.88 13.33 29.26
N LEU A 532 -7.71 12.42 29.75
CA LEU A 532 -8.58 12.64 30.91
C LEU A 532 -8.27 11.62 32.01
N PRO A 533 -8.04 12.04 33.26
CA PRO A 533 -7.95 11.11 34.37
C PRO A 533 -9.26 10.35 34.56
N ALA A 534 -9.23 9.02 34.45
CA ALA A 534 -10.43 8.19 34.48
C ALA A 534 -11.23 8.40 35.76
N ARG A 535 -10.53 8.51 36.88
CA ARG A 535 -11.14 8.67 38.21
C ARG A 535 -11.91 9.97 38.41
N SER A 536 -11.34 11.10 38.01
CA SER A 536 -11.97 12.40 38.18
C SER A 536 -13.03 12.68 37.14
N CYS A 537 -12.83 12.18 35.91
CA CYS A 537 -13.72 12.46 34.80
C CYS A 537 -14.86 11.43 34.66
N PHE A 538 -14.63 10.21 35.13
CA PHE A 538 -15.61 9.11 35.07
C PHE A 538 -15.68 8.38 36.42
N PRO A 539 -16.14 9.04 37.51
CA PRO A 539 -16.06 8.48 38.86
C PRO A 539 -16.86 7.18 39.02
N ASN A 540 -17.89 6.98 38.22
CA ASN A 540 -18.68 5.76 38.20
C ASN A 540 -18.08 4.64 37.34
N GLY A 541 -16.94 4.88 36.70
CA GLY A 541 -16.31 3.93 35.79
C GLY A 541 -17.19 3.56 34.57
N ILE A 542 -18.06 4.46 34.14
CA ILE A 542 -18.97 4.21 33.00
C ILE A 542 -18.73 5.29 31.95
N ILE A 543 -18.52 4.83 30.72
CA ILE A 543 -18.57 5.67 29.51
C ILE A 543 -19.76 5.18 28.70
N GLU A 544 -20.66 6.10 28.39
CA GLU A 544 -21.85 5.81 27.58
C GLU A 544 -21.87 6.69 26.34
N VAL A 545 -22.15 6.09 25.19
CA VAL A 545 -22.29 6.77 23.91
C VAL A 545 -23.48 6.14 23.17
N HIS A 546 -24.44 6.96 22.74
CA HIS A 546 -25.64 6.53 22.05
C HIS A 546 -26.42 5.39 22.74
N GLY A 547 -26.50 5.43 24.07
CA GLY A 547 -27.21 4.41 24.88
C GLY A 547 -26.47 3.08 25.03
N GLN A 548 -25.24 3.00 24.56
CA GLN A 548 -24.35 1.87 24.79
C GLN A 548 -23.28 2.27 25.80
N GLY A 549 -23.09 1.48 26.83
CA GLY A 549 -22.15 1.80 27.90
C GLY A 549 -21.06 0.76 28.07
N ILE A 550 -19.92 1.24 28.56
CA ILE A 550 -18.83 0.42 29.03
C ILE A 550 -18.61 0.75 30.49
N ARG A 551 -18.60 -0.29 31.30
CA ARG A 551 -18.22 -0.19 32.70
C ARG A 551 -16.81 -0.72 32.87
N PHE A 552 -15.93 0.08 33.45
CA PHE A 552 -14.55 -0.28 33.76
C PHE A 552 -14.27 -0.02 35.25
N GLN A 553 -13.26 -0.70 35.78
CA GLN A 553 -12.81 -0.47 37.13
C GLN A 553 -12.00 0.82 37.19
N VAL A 554 -12.38 1.72 38.07
CA VAL A 554 -11.57 2.90 38.41
C VAL A 554 -10.58 2.48 39.50
N PRO A 555 -9.26 2.56 39.27
CA PRO A 555 -8.27 2.13 40.25
C PRO A 555 -8.43 2.89 41.58
N ASP A 556 -8.22 2.20 42.67
CA ASP A 556 -8.13 2.85 43.97
C ASP A 556 -6.99 3.88 44.01
N PRO A 557 -7.11 4.96 44.83
CA PRO A 557 -6.00 5.90 44.98
C PRO A 557 -4.77 5.14 45.44
N PRO A 558 -3.57 5.49 44.96
CA PRO A 558 -2.35 4.97 45.54
C PRO A 558 -2.42 5.25 47.06
N ALA A 559 -2.12 4.23 47.88
CA ALA A 559 -2.14 4.35 49.31
C ALA A 559 -1.32 5.58 49.74
N ALA A 560 -1.92 6.44 50.55
CA ALA A 560 -1.27 7.66 51.00
C ALA A 560 0.09 7.32 51.63
N GLY A 561 1.19 7.63 50.92
CA GLY A 561 2.56 7.27 51.31
C GLY A 561 3.37 6.47 50.26
N ALA A 562 2.77 6.04 49.16
CA ALA A 562 3.56 5.51 48.04
C ALA A 562 4.29 6.68 47.38
N ALA A 563 5.62 6.72 47.49
CA ALA A 563 6.44 7.71 46.84
C ALA A 563 6.19 7.65 45.30
N GLU A 564 5.92 8.81 44.70
CA GLU A 564 5.88 8.91 43.24
C GLU A 564 7.16 8.27 42.64
N PRO A 565 7.04 7.35 41.71
CA PRO A 565 8.23 6.81 41.04
C PRO A 565 8.95 7.97 40.34
N THR A 566 10.17 8.23 40.77
CA THR A 566 11.04 9.22 40.11
C THR A 566 11.15 8.85 38.60
N PRO A 567 10.87 9.78 37.69
CA PRO A 567 11.02 9.54 36.27
C PRO A 567 12.48 9.15 35.99
N ARG A 568 12.68 7.97 35.39
CA ARG A 568 13.97 7.49 34.88
C ARG A 568 14.18 7.90 33.44
#